data_b4d8ea8547a081ae3ddf35b1800aaa5b
#
_entry.id   b4d8ea8547a081ae3ddf35b1800aaa5b
#
_cell.length_a   1.000
_cell.length_b   1.000
_cell.length_c   1.000
_cell.angle_alpha   90.00
_cell.angle_beta   90.00
_cell.angle_gamma   90.00
#
_symmetry.space_group_name_H-M   'P 1'
#
loop_
_entity.id
_entity.type
_entity.pdbx_description
1 polymer ?
#
loop_
_entity_poly.entity_id
_entity_poly.type
_entity_poly.pdbx_seq_one_letter_code
_entity_poly.pdbx_strand_id
1 'polypeptide(L)'
;MVPLFFFINWVGLYNSRLGVLIPYIGIAMPMGIYLGTEYIKAIPTALVESARIDGATYMKIFISIIVPMAAPVGVTVAILTVTGTWNEFMLINILTSSDSLKSLPVGVQKFAGALSSDFGKQFAALMIGLIPMLLFYMFFRKEITKGVAAGAVKG
;
A
#
# COMPACT_ATOMS: atom_id res chain seq x y z
N MET A 1 -17.28 -7.10 3.12
CA MET A 1 -17.31 -5.89 4.00
C MET A 1 -18.09 -6.13 5.30
N VAL A 2 -19.33 -6.62 5.25
CA VAL A 2 -20.16 -6.83 6.46
C VAL A 2 -19.49 -7.70 7.54
N PRO A 3 -18.92 -8.88 7.24
CA PRO A 3 -18.24 -9.69 8.25
C PRO A 3 -17.03 -8.99 8.89
N LEU A 4 -16.28 -8.21 8.10
CA LEU A 4 -15.14 -7.46 8.59
C LEU A 4 -15.58 -6.35 9.56
N PHE A 5 -16.67 -5.65 9.26
CA PHE A 5 -17.22 -4.64 10.16
C PHE A 5 -17.59 -5.25 11.53
N PHE A 6 -18.31 -6.38 11.53
CA PHE A 6 -18.67 -7.05 12.78
C PHE A 6 -17.46 -7.53 13.56
N PHE A 7 -16.44 -8.06 12.87
CA PHE A 7 -15.20 -8.50 13.50
C PHE A 7 -14.45 -7.34 14.16
N ILE A 8 -14.25 -6.23 13.44
CA ILE A 8 -13.55 -5.03 13.96
C ILE A 8 -14.34 -4.43 15.14
N ASN A 9 -15.67 -4.43 15.06
CA ASN A 9 -16.51 -3.95 16.16
C ASN A 9 -16.44 -4.88 17.38
N TRP A 10 -16.44 -6.19 17.17
CA TRP A 10 -16.34 -7.19 18.24
C TRP A 10 -14.99 -7.10 18.99
N VAL A 11 -13.89 -6.85 18.26
CA VAL A 11 -12.56 -6.65 18.86
C VAL A 11 -12.43 -5.28 19.54
N GLY A 12 -13.43 -4.39 19.42
CA GLY A 12 -13.41 -3.05 20.04
C GLY A 12 -12.53 -2.04 19.29
N LEU A 13 -12.19 -2.29 18.03
CA LEU A 13 -11.34 -1.42 17.21
C LEU A 13 -12.14 -0.54 16.24
N TYR A 14 -13.48 -0.58 16.28
CA TYR A 14 -14.32 0.29 15.47
C TYR A 14 -14.03 1.77 15.76
N ASN A 15 -14.08 2.60 14.73
CA ASN A 15 -13.80 4.03 14.80
C ASN A 15 -12.43 4.37 15.40
N SER A 16 -11.42 3.58 15.07
CA SER A 16 -10.03 3.80 15.49
C SER A 16 -9.05 3.69 14.32
N ARG A 17 -7.87 4.30 14.46
CA ARG A 17 -6.81 4.20 13.44
C ARG A 17 -6.34 2.76 13.25
N LEU A 18 -6.22 1.99 14.33
CA LEU A 18 -5.82 0.58 14.25
C LEU A 18 -6.88 -0.28 13.57
N GLY A 19 -8.17 -0.01 13.81
CA GLY A 19 -9.27 -0.71 13.16
C GLY A 19 -9.32 -0.52 11.63
N VAL A 20 -8.69 0.54 11.11
CA VAL A 20 -8.52 0.76 9.67
C VAL A 20 -7.18 0.21 9.18
N LEU A 21 -6.09 0.43 9.93
CA LEU A 21 -4.74 0.04 9.53
C LEU A 21 -4.57 -1.48 9.39
N ILE A 22 -5.10 -2.26 10.35
CA ILE A 22 -4.97 -3.72 10.35
C ILE A 22 -5.59 -4.35 9.10
N PRO A 23 -6.84 -4.03 8.71
CA PRO A 23 -7.40 -4.49 7.44
C PRO A 23 -6.60 -4.07 6.20
N TYR A 24 -6.08 -2.85 6.14
CA TYR A 24 -5.26 -2.42 5.01
C TYR A 24 -3.96 -3.24 4.90
N ILE A 25 -3.29 -3.52 6.02
CA ILE A 25 -2.13 -4.41 6.03
C ILE A 25 -2.53 -5.79 5.52
N GLY A 26 -3.62 -6.36 6.05
CA GLY A 26 -4.11 -7.68 5.63
C GLY A 26 -4.41 -7.77 4.13
N ILE A 27 -5.01 -6.73 3.56
CA ILE A 27 -5.34 -6.67 2.12
C ILE A 27 -4.07 -6.51 1.26
N ALA A 28 -3.07 -5.78 1.74
CA ALA A 28 -1.81 -5.57 1.02
C ALA A 28 -0.86 -6.78 1.07
N MET A 29 -0.95 -7.63 2.12
CA MET A 29 -0.04 -8.76 2.33
C MET A 29 0.04 -9.75 1.16
N PRO A 30 -1.07 -10.24 0.55
CA PRO A 30 -0.99 -11.21 -0.53
C PRO A 30 -0.14 -10.73 -1.71
N MET A 31 -0.34 -9.48 -2.13
CA MET A 31 0.44 -8.88 -3.22
C MET A 31 1.90 -8.68 -2.83
N GLY A 32 2.16 -8.21 -1.60
CA GLY A 32 3.51 -8.03 -1.08
C GLY A 32 4.29 -9.34 -0.99
N ILE A 33 3.66 -10.40 -0.49
CA ILE A 33 4.25 -11.74 -0.40
C ILE A 33 4.52 -12.29 -1.79
N TYR A 34 3.56 -12.19 -2.71
CA TYR A 34 3.71 -12.67 -4.08
C TYR A 34 4.90 -12.01 -4.79
N LEU A 35 4.91 -10.69 -4.86
CA LEU A 35 5.99 -9.94 -5.53
C LEU A 35 7.34 -10.16 -4.85
N GLY A 36 7.38 -10.15 -3.51
CA GLY A 36 8.59 -10.39 -2.74
C GLY A 36 9.15 -11.79 -2.98
N THR A 37 8.31 -12.81 -3.00
CA THR A 37 8.73 -14.20 -3.25
C THR A 37 9.31 -14.36 -4.65
N GLU A 38 8.62 -13.85 -5.68
CA GLU A 38 9.10 -13.94 -7.05
C GLU A 38 10.42 -13.18 -7.28
N TYR A 39 10.59 -12.05 -6.63
CA TYR A 39 11.81 -11.29 -6.70
C TYR A 39 12.98 -12.01 -6.00
N ILE A 40 12.75 -12.56 -4.81
CA ILE A 40 13.78 -13.29 -4.06
C ILE A 40 14.21 -14.56 -4.79
N LYS A 41 13.30 -15.27 -5.43
CA LYS A 41 13.62 -16.44 -6.25
C LYS A 41 14.53 -16.12 -7.45
N ALA A 42 14.51 -14.87 -7.93
CA ALA A 42 15.36 -14.43 -9.03
C ALA A 42 16.78 -14.07 -8.58
N ILE A 43 17.06 -14.02 -7.27
CA ILE A 43 18.41 -13.79 -6.75
C ILE A 43 19.27 -15.03 -7.00
N PRO A 44 20.47 -14.88 -7.61
CA PRO A 44 21.35 -16.02 -7.88
C PRO A 44 21.74 -16.77 -6.59
N THR A 45 21.52 -18.08 -6.56
CA THR A 45 21.86 -18.96 -5.41
C THR A 45 23.35 -18.94 -5.08
N ALA A 46 24.20 -18.74 -6.09
CA ALA A 46 25.66 -18.63 -5.94
C ALA A 46 26.09 -17.56 -4.91
N LEU A 47 25.31 -16.46 -4.77
CA LEU A 47 25.59 -15.43 -3.76
C LEU A 47 25.34 -15.94 -2.34
N VAL A 48 24.31 -16.76 -2.16
CA VAL A 48 23.97 -17.37 -0.87
C VAL A 48 24.99 -18.47 -0.52
N GLU A 49 25.39 -19.27 -1.52
CA GLU A 49 26.35 -20.36 -1.37
C GLU A 49 27.74 -19.83 -1.02
N SER A 50 28.23 -18.79 -1.72
CA SER A 50 29.52 -18.17 -1.40
C SER A 50 29.55 -17.59 0.01
N ALA A 51 28.49 -16.89 0.41
CA ALA A 51 28.40 -16.37 1.77
C ALA A 51 28.37 -17.47 2.84
N ARG A 52 27.83 -18.65 2.54
CA ARG A 52 27.89 -19.82 3.45
C ARG A 52 29.29 -20.38 3.56
N ILE A 53 30.04 -20.46 2.45
CA ILE A 53 31.44 -20.89 2.43
C ILE A 53 32.28 -19.94 3.30
N ASP A 54 31.96 -18.62 3.26
CA ASP A 54 32.60 -17.60 4.11
C ASP A 54 32.15 -17.65 5.59
N GLY A 55 31.33 -18.65 5.96
CA GLY A 55 30.90 -18.86 7.36
C GLY A 55 29.77 -17.94 7.83
N ALA A 56 29.07 -17.26 6.90
CA ALA A 56 27.95 -16.41 7.27
C ALA A 56 26.76 -17.22 7.78
N THR A 57 26.15 -16.79 8.89
CA THR A 57 24.92 -17.37 9.40
C THR A 57 23.72 -17.02 8.51
N TYR A 58 22.65 -17.82 8.55
CA TYR A 58 21.41 -17.54 7.78
C TYR A 58 20.87 -16.13 8.00
N MET A 59 20.87 -15.64 9.25
CA MET A 59 20.40 -14.31 9.58
C MET A 59 21.28 -13.22 8.96
N LYS A 60 22.60 -13.43 8.96
CA LYS A 60 23.55 -12.50 8.33
C LYS A 60 23.35 -12.46 6.82
N ILE A 61 23.16 -13.60 6.16
CA ILE A 61 22.86 -13.68 4.72
C ILE A 61 21.54 -12.95 4.41
N PHE A 62 20.50 -13.21 5.21
CA PHE A 62 19.19 -12.57 5.06
C PHE A 62 19.29 -11.05 5.14
N ILE A 63 19.87 -10.52 6.23
CA ILE A 63 19.92 -9.07 6.46
C ILE A 63 20.90 -8.35 5.53
N SER A 64 22.08 -8.96 5.28
CA SER A 64 23.17 -8.27 4.56
C SER A 64 23.17 -8.50 3.05
N ILE A 65 22.49 -9.54 2.55
CA ILE A 65 22.45 -9.88 1.12
C ILE A 65 21.01 -9.80 0.60
N ILE A 66 20.10 -10.61 1.16
CA ILE A 66 18.75 -10.75 0.60
C ILE A 66 17.93 -9.46 0.75
N VAL A 67 17.88 -8.89 1.96
CA VAL A 67 17.07 -7.68 2.22
C VAL A 67 17.52 -6.48 1.38
N PRO A 68 18.82 -6.14 1.27
CA PRO A 68 19.26 -5.04 0.41
C PRO A 68 18.99 -5.30 -1.08
N MET A 69 19.17 -6.55 -1.54
CA MET A 69 18.86 -6.92 -2.92
C MET A 69 17.36 -6.88 -3.21
N ALA A 70 16.52 -7.18 -2.22
CA ALA A 70 15.06 -7.12 -2.33
C ALA A 70 14.48 -5.71 -2.13
N ALA A 71 15.27 -4.72 -1.76
CA ALA A 71 14.79 -3.35 -1.55
C ALA A 71 13.98 -2.77 -2.73
N PRO A 72 14.36 -2.99 -4.02
CA PRO A 72 13.57 -2.49 -5.14
C PRO A 72 12.13 -3.01 -5.19
N VAL A 73 11.91 -4.29 -4.86
CA VAL A 73 10.54 -4.84 -4.81
C VAL A 73 9.75 -4.27 -3.64
N GLY A 74 10.41 -4.01 -2.51
CA GLY A 74 9.79 -3.32 -1.37
C GLY A 74 9.27 -1.93 -1.76
N VAL A 75 10.04 -1.16 -2.52
CA VAL A 75 9.61 0.13 -3.07
C VAL A 75 8.42 -0.03 -4.01
N THR A 76 8.43 -1.03 -4.89
CA THR A 76 7.31 -1.31 -5.80
C THR A 76 6.02 -1.63 -5.02
N VAL A 77 6.11 -2.51 -4.02
CA VAL A 77 4.97 -2.85 -3.16
C VAL A 77 4.45 -1.62 -2.41
N ALA A 78 5.34 -0.79 -1.88
CA ALA A 78 4.96 0.45 -1.19
C ALA A 78 4.22 1.41 -2.13
N ILE A 79 4.69 1.59 -3.36
CA ILE A 79 4.05 2.45 -4.37
C ILE A 79 2.64 1.95 -4.69
N LEU A 80 2.48 0.65 -4.96
CA LEU A 80 1.18 0.06 -5.27
C LEU A 80 0.20 0.20 -4.08
N THR A 81 0.69 -0.07 -2.86
CA THR A 81 -0.11 0.04 -1.64
C THR A 81 -0.53 1.48 -1.37
N VAL A 82 0.38 2.45 -1.46
CA VAL A 82 0.07 3.87 -1.26
C VAL A 82 -0.96 4.34 -2.26
N THR A 83 -0.78 4.03 -3.55
CA THR A 83 -1.71 4.43 -4.61
C THR A 83 -3.09 3.81 -4.41
N GLY A 84 -3.17 2.53 -4.07
CA GLY A 84 -4.43 1.85 -3.80
C GLY A 84 -5.15 2.40 -2.56
N THR A 85 -4.43 2.58 -1.46
CA THR A 85 -4.98 3.06 -0.19
C THR A 85 -5.38 4.53 -0.27
N TRP A 86 -4.67 5.36 -1.05
CA TRP A 86 -5.03 6.77 -1.25
C TRP A 86 -6.42 6.95 -1.88
N ASN A 87 -6.78 6.07 -2.81
CA ASN A 87 -8.05 6.12 -3.52
C ASN A 87 -9.15 5.28 -2.84
N GLU A 88 -8.84 4.61 -1.75
CA GLU A 88 -9.78 3.75 -1.05
C GLU A 88 -10.81 4.60 -0.29
N PHE A 89 -12.08 4.24 -0.48
CA PHE A 89 -13.22 4.96 0.07
C PHE A 89 -14.08 4.07 0.97
N MET A 90 -14.35 2.84 0.52
CA MET A 90 -15.43 2.03 1.09
C MET A 90 -15.08 1.50 2.48
N LEU A 91 -13.87 0.98 2.65
CA LEU A 91 -13.44 0.34 3.89
C LEU A 91 -13.35 1.38 5.01
N ILE A 92 -12.66 2.50 4.76
CA ILE A 92 -12.53 3.56 5.75
C ILE A 92 -13.88 4.19 6.08
N ASN A 93 -14.79 4.32 5.11
CA ASN A 93 -16.13 4.86 5.33
C ASN A 93 -16.98 3.97 6.25
N ILE A 94 -16.86 2.64 6.12
CA ILE A 94 -17.59 1.67 6.95
C ILE A 94 -16.97 1.54 8.35
N LEU A 95 -15.63 1.55 8.46
CA LEU A 95 -14.94 1.29 9.72
C LEU A 95 -14.76 2.52 10.62
N THR A 96 -15.12 3.72 10.13
CA THR A 96 -15.00 4.95 10.91
C THR A 96 -16.29 5.75 10.90
N SER A 97 -16.64 6.37 12.03
CA SER A 97 -17.76 7.32 12.16
C SER A 97 -17.28 8.75 12.36
N SER A 98 -16.13 8.93 13.01
CA SER A 98 -15.59 10.26 13.32
C SER A 98 -15.00 10.94 12.08
N ASP A 99 -15.32 12.20 11.88
CA ASP A 99 -14.83 13.00 10.74
C ASP A 99 -13.30 13.14 10.71
N SER A 100 -12.66 13.16 11.89
CA SER A 100 -11.20 13.24 12.03
C SER A 100 -10.44 11.98 11.53
N LEU A 101 -11.16 10.88 11.32
CA LEU A 101 -10.61 9.62 10.81
C LEU A 101 -10.96 9.36 9.34
N LYS A 102 -11.81 10.19 8.73
CA LYS A 102 -12.22 10.02 7.33
C LYS A 102 -11.07 10.37 6.38
N SER A 103 -10.98 9.62 5.29
CA SER A 103 -10.06 9.93 4.19
C SER A 103 -10.61 11.04 3.29
N LEU A 104 -9.75 11.59 2.44
CA LEU A 104 -10.13 12.62 1.49
C LEU A 104 -11.26 12.15 0.55
N PRO A 105 -11.25 10.95 -0.06
CA PRO A 105 -12.37 10.47 -0.88
C PRO A 105 -13.71 10.49 -0.15
N VAL A 106 -13.73 10.12 1.13
CA VAL A 106 -14.97 10.20 1.95
C VAL A 106 -15.37 11.65 2.20
N GLY A 107 -14.40 12.54 2.43
CA GLY A 107 -14.65 13.97 2.60
C GLY A 107 -15.25 14.61 1.35
N VAL A 108 -14.74 14.26 0.17
CA VAL A 108 -15.28 14.74 -1.12
C VAL A 108 -16.74 14.34 -1.32
N GLN A 109 -17.11 13.12 -0.92
CA GLN A 109 -18.47 12.63 -1.05
C GLN A 109 -19.48 13.45 -0.21
N LYS A 110 -19.06 14.08 0.88
CA LYS A 110 -19.94 14.94 1.69
C LYS A 110 -20.49 16.16 0.92
N PHE A 111 -19.78 16.59 -0.12
CA PHE A 111 -20.21 17.67 -1.01
C PHE A 111 -21.15 17.19 -2.13
N ALA A 112 -21.31 15.87 -2.30
CA ALA A 112 -22.27 15.24 -3.19
C ALA A 112 -23.58 14.94 -2.40
N GLY A 113 -24.36 15.95 -2.11
CA GLY A 113 -25.64 15.79 -1.41
C GLY A 113 -26.71 15.15 -2.31
N ALA A 114 -27.65 14.42 -1.72
CA ALA A 114 -28.72 13.75 -2.45
C ALA A 114 -29.72 14.73 -3.12
N LEU A 115 -29.86 15.95 -2.61
CA LEU A 115 -30.78 16.99 -3.11
C LEU A 115 -30.08 18.21 -3.69
N SER A 116 -28.80 18.43 -3.36
CA SER A 116 -28.00 19.52 -3.93
C SER A 116 -26.53 19.14 -3.84
N SER A 117 -25.82 19.13 -4.97
CA SER A 117 -24.39 18.91 -5.01
C SER A 117 -23.67 20.25 -5.14
N ASP A 118 -22.75 20.52 -4.21
CA ASP A 118 -21.85 21.67 -4.34
C ASP A 118 -20.62 21.25 -5.17
N PHE A 119 -20.79 21.29 -6.49
CA PHE A 119 -19.76 20.92 -7.45
C PHE A 119 -18.48 21.76 -7.28
N GLY A 120 -18.62 23.04 -6.90
CA GLY A 120 -17.47 23.90 -6.66
C GLY A 120 -16.56 23.39 -5.56
N LYS A 121 -17.13 23.06 -4.39
CA LYS A 121 -16.38 22.48 -3.27
C LYS A 121 -15.87 21.07 -3.59
N GLN A 122 -16.68 20.28 -4.30
CA GLN A 122 -16.28 18.92 -4.69
C GLN A 122 -15.04 18.94 -5.59
N PHE A 123 -15.05 19.77 -6.65
CA PHE A 123 -13.88 19.91 -7.53
C PHE A 123 -12.68 20.53 -6.82
N ALA A 124 -12.88 21.51 -5.94
CA ALA A 124 -11.78 22.07 -5.14
C ALA A 124 -11.12 21.02 -4.25
N ALA A 125 -11.93 20.19 -3.56
CA ALA A 125 -11.41 19.10 -2.74
C ALA A 125 -10.67 18.04 -3.55
N LEU A 126 -11.16 17.68 -4.75
CA LEU A 126 -10.48 16.76 -5.67
C LEU A 126 -9.13 17.34 -6.14
N MET A 127 -9.08 18.62 -6.48
CA MET A 127 -7.83 19.28 -6.87
C MET A 127 -6.80 19.30 -5.73
N ILE A 128 -7.23 19.56 -4.50
CA ILE A 128 -6.36 19.47 -3.32
C ILE A 128 -5.84 18.04 -3.13
N GLY A 129 -6.71 17.05 -3.32
CA GLY A 129 -6.33 15.63 -3.21
C GLY A 129 -5.40 15.12 -4.30
N LEU A 130 -5.40 15.77 -5.45
CA LEU A 130 -4.51 15.43 -6.57
C LEU A 130 -3.05 15.84 -6.28
N ILE A 131 -2.83 16.93 -5.55
CA ILE A 131 -1.50 17.48 -5.28
C ILE A 131 -0.56 16.46 -4.61
N PRO A 132 -0.92 15.80 -3.48
CA PRO A 132 -0.06 14.80 -2.85
C PRO A 132 0.30 13.64 -3.78
N MET A 133 -0.65 13.19 -4.62
CA MET A 133 -0.40 12.10 -5.56
C MET A 133 0.51 12.51 -6.70
N LEU A 134 0.40 13.73 -7.21
CA LEU A 134 1.34 14.28 -8.20
C LEU A 134 2.76 14.39 -7.62
N LEU A 135 2.89 14.90 -6.39
CA LEU A 135 4.17 14.95 -5.69
C LEU A 135 4.74 13.53 -5.51
N PHE A 136 3.93 12.61 -5.03
CA PHE A 136 4.33 11.21 -4.88
C PHE A 136 4.81 10.61 -6.22
N TYR A 137 4.06 10.81 -7.31
CA TYR A 137 4.45 10.37 -8.65
C TYR A 137 5.77 11.00 -9.09
N MET A 138 5.97 12.32 -8.90
CA MET A 138 7.21 12.99 -9.28
C MET A 138 8.43 12.43 -8.55
N PHE A 139 8.31 12.10 -7.27
CA PHE A 139 9.40 11.53 -6.49
C PHE A 139 9.70 10.07 -6.89
N PHE A 140 8.67 9.26 -7.14
CA PHE A 140 8.81 7.82 -7.35
C PHE A 140 8.70 7.37 -8.83
N ARG A 141 8.62 8.29 -9.79
CA ARG A 141 8.45 7.98 -11.22
C ARG A 141 9.47 6.99 -11.78
N LYS A 142 10.73 7.08 -11.34
CA LYS A 142 11.81 6.19 -11.80
C LYS A 142 11.60 4.76 -11.30
N GLU A 143 11.15 4.61 -10.07
CA GLU A 143 10.89 3.33 -9.44
C GLU A 143 9.63 2.69 -10.02
N ILE A 144 8.59 3.50 -10.29
CA ILE A 144 7.35 3.06 -10.96
C ILE A 144 7.67 2.47 -12.33
N THR A 145 8.48 3.18 -13.13
CA THR A 145 8.87 2.71 -14.47
C THR A 145 9.67 1.41 -14.42
N LYS A 146 10.61 1.27 -13.47
CA LYS A 146 11.38 0.04 -13.28
C LYS A 146 10.49 -1.14 -12.87
N GLY A 147 9.55 -0.91 -11.94
CA GLY A 147 8.63 -1.94 -11.46
C GLY A 147 7.70 -2.47 -12.56
N VAL A 148 7.17 -1.58 -13.39
CA VAL A 148 6.31 -1.94 -14.54
C VAL A 148 7.11 -2.68 -15.61
N ALA A 149 8.33 -2.23 -15.92
CA ALA A 149 9.20 -2.90 -16.90
C ALA A 149 9.58 -4.32 -16.48
N ALA A 150 9.89 -4.54 -15.19
CA ALA A 150 10.21 -5.87 -14.67
C ALA A 150 9.02 -6.84 -14.74
N GLY A 151 7.78 -6.35 -14.68
CA GLY A 151 6.58 -7.17 -14.87
C GLY A 151 6.25 -7.48 -16.33
N ALA A 152 6.63 -6.59 -17.26
CA ALA A 152 6.30 -6.71 -18.67
C ALA A 152 7.26 -7.62 -19.47
N VAL A 153 8.47 -7.88 -18.97
CA VAL A 153 9.53 -8.67 -19.66
C VAL A 153 9.37 -10.20 -19.44
N LYS A 154 8.35 -10.65 -18.69
CA LYS A 154 8.04 -12.08 -18.49
C LYS A 154 6.98 -12.64 -19.46
N GLY A 155 6.78 -12.00 -20.63
CA GLY A 155 5.99 -12.52 -21.73
C GLY A 155 6.84 -13.14 -22.81
#